data_cc7f4867bb6859daa972ee03405c1b5e
#
_entry.id   cc7f4867bb6859daa972ee03405c1b5e
#
_cell.length_a   1.000
_cell.length_b   1.000
_cell.length_c   1.000
_cell.angle_alpha   90.00
_cell.angle_beta   90.00
_cell.angle_gamma   90.00
#
_symmetry.space_group_name_H-M   'P 1'
#
loop_
_entity.id
_entity.type
_entity.pdbx_description
1 polymer ?
#
loop_
_entity_poly.entity_id
_entity_poly.type
_entity_poly.pdbx_seq_one_letter_code
_entity_poly.pdbx_strand_id
1 'polypeptide(L)'
;MKSFLIIPMGGSGTRFVDKGYKTYKAFLPVDKNINIFEGIISNFKKLDIEIIIIANFKTLNNRYNKYLKKNNHHLIDIKSHKKGPVYSLFLAQKKLREIIKDNEQIFISYTDINWSWNINHVNRFVKNKKIVIFTHENFHPHLEINSKSDFCTTRKNLIKNISEKKNYI
;
A
#
# COMPACT_ATOMS: atom_id res chain seq x y z
N MET A 1 -3.69 19.41 10.23
CA MET A 1 -2.87 18.78 9.14
C MET A 1 -3.61 17.54 8.75
N LYS A 2 -4.06 17.46 7.52
CA LYS A 2 -4.74 16.26 7.00
C LYS A 2 -3.74 15.14 6.79
N SER A 3 -4.23 13.91 6.85
CA SER A 3 -3.44 12.71 6.53
C SER A 3 -4.09 11.96 5.39
N PHE A 4 -3.28 11.40 4.51
CA PHE A 4 -3.74 10.62 3.35
C PHE A 4 -3.13 9.23 3.35
N LEU A 5 -3.94 8.23 3.04
CA LEU A 5 -3.49 6.88 2.74
C LEU A 5 -3.63 6.63 1.24
N ILE A 6 -2.51 6.47 0.56
CA ILE A 6 -2.49 6.14 -0.87
C ILE A 6 -2.33 4.62 -1.03
N ILE A 7 -3.25 4.02 -1.77
CA ILE A 7 -3.24 2.58 -2.08
C ILE A 7 -3.11 2.40 -3.61
N PRO A 8 -1.88 2.16 -4.12
CA PRO A 8 -1.65 1.93 -5.53
C PRO A 8 -2.07 0.50 -5.92
N MET A 9 -3.14 0.38 -6.70
CA MET A 9 -3.73 -0.86 -7.18
C MET A 9 -3.74 -0.96 -8.72
N GLY A 10 -2.86 -0.24 -9.42
CA GLY A 10 -2.83 -0.18 -10.89
C GLY A 10 -2.24 -1.41 -11.59
N GLY A 11 -1.74 -2.38 -10.84
CA GLY A 11 -1.18 -3.61 -11.38
C GLY A 11 -2.25 -4.53 -12.00
N SER A 12 -1.88 -5.26 -13.04
CA SER A 12 -2.80 -6.17 -13.77
C SER A 12 -3.20 -7.43 -12.98
N GLY A 13 -2.51 -7.73 -11.86
CA GLY A 13 -2.83 -8.91 -11.02
C GLY A 13 -2.67 -10.27 -11.73
N THR A 14 -1.95 -10.34 -12.84
CA THR A 14 -1.87 -11.53 -13.73
C THR A 14 -1.53 -12.80 -12.99
N ARG A 15 -0.60 -12.78 -12.04
CA ARG A 15 -0.23 -13.97 -11.24
C ARG A 15 -1.41 -14.64 -10.52
N PHE A 16 -2.42 -13.87 -10.13
CA PHE A 16 -3.62 -14.39 -9.48
C PHE A 16 -4.64 -14.88 -10.51
N VAL A 17 -4.78 -14.16 -11.62
CA VAL A 17 -5.63 -14.55 -12.75
C VAL A 17 -5.14 -15.87 -13.33
N ASP A 18 -3.83 -16.02 -13.55
CA ASP A 18 -3.19 -17.24 -14.07
C ASP A 18 -3.38 -18.45 -13.15
N LYS A 19 -3.60 -18.21 -11.85
CA LYS A 19 -3.96 -19.24 -10.86
C LYS A 19 -5.46 -19.47 -10.71
N GLY A 20 -6.29 -18.90 -11.60
CA GLY A 20 -7.74 -19.10 -11.63
C GLY A 20 -8.54 -18.24 -10.66
N TYR A 21 -7.94 -17.28 -9.98
CA TYR A 21 -8.68 -16.35 -9.12
C TYR A 21 -9.50 -15.35 -9.96
N LYS A 22 -10.81 -15.40 -9.78
CA LYS A 22 -11.76 -14.47 -10.44
C LYS A 22 -11.90 -13.13 -9.71
N THR A 23 -11.39 -13.06 -8.48
CA THR A 23 -11.47 -11.89 -7.60
C THR A 23 -10.19 -11.08 -7.71
N TYR A 24 -10.30 -9.76 -7.83
CA TYR A 24 -9.14 -8.89 -7.81
C TYR A 24 -8.37 -9.05 -6.48
N LYS A 25 -7.05 -9.11 -6.53
CA LYS A 25 -6.16 -9.44 -5.40
C LYS A 25 -6.54 -8.71 -4.10
N ALA A 26 -6.76 -7.40 -4.16
CA ALA A 26 -7.07 -6.59 -2.99
C ALA A 26 -8.37 -7.00 -2.26
N PHE A 27 -9.27 -7.68 -2.96
CA PHE A 27 -10.56 -8.13 -2.42
C PHE A 27 -10.61 -9.63 -2.14
N LEU A 28 -9.47 -10.31 -2.16
CA LEU A 28 -9.39 -11.69 -1.68
C LEU A 28 -9.67 -11.74 -0.19
N PRO A 29 -10.45 -12.72 0.28
CA PRO A 29 -10.74 -12.87 1.69
C PRO A 29 -9.47 -13.24 2.46
N VAL A 30 -9.25 -12.59 3.59
CA VAL A 30 -8.22 -12.94 4.58
C VAL A 30 -8.85 -13.74 5.71
N ASP A 31 -10.09 -13.40 6.04
CA ASP A 31 -10.92 -14.07 7.03
C ASP A 31 -12.37 -14.04 6.55
N LYS A 32 -13.29 -14.73 7.28
CA LYS A 32 -14.74 -14.88 6.93
C LYS A 32 -15.41 -13.56 6.55
N ASN A 33 -15.00 -12.44 7.17
CA ASN A 33 -15.66 -11.15 7.02
C ASN A 33 -14.75 -10.00 6.57
N ILE A 34 -13.47 -10.26 6.30
CA ILE A 34 -12.48 -9.22 5.99
C ILE A 34 -11.70 -9.61 4.75
N ASN A 35 -11.63 -8.74 3.77
CA ASN A 35 -10.72 -8.87 2.63
C ASN A 35 -9.39 -8.11 2.89
N ILE A 36 -8.40 -8.31 2.03
CA ILE A 36 -7.07 -7.68 2.14
C ILE A 36 -7.20 -6.16 2.24
N PHE A 37 -8.00 -5.54 1.38
CA PHE A 37 -8.20 -4.08 1.34
C PHE A 37 -8.79 -3.54 2.64
N GLU A 38 -9.81 -4.21 3.17
CA GLU A 38 -10.44 -3.84 4.46
C GLU A 38 -9.47 -4.03 5.63
N GLY A 39 -8.66 -5.09 5.60
CA GLY A 39 -7.59 -5.32 6.58
C GLY A 39 -6.60 -4.16 6.62
N ILE A 40 -6.15 -3.69 5.46
CA ILE A 40 -5.24 -2.54 5.36
C ILE A 40 -5.89 -1.28 5.93
N ILE A 41 -7.12 -0.95 5.51
CA ILE A 41 -7.82 0.25 5.98
C ILE A 41 -8.04 0.19 7.49
N SER A 42 -8.31 -1.00 8.04
CA SER A 42 -8.55 -1.17 9.47
C SER A 42 -7.36 -0.73 10.34
N ASN A 43 -6.14 -0.86 9.84
CA ASN A 43 -4.94 -0.40 10.53
C ASN A 43 -4.89 1.14 10.70
N PHE A 44 -5.61 1.86 9.84
CA PHE A 44 -5.65 3.32 9.85
C PHE A 44 -6.93 3.91 10.47
N LYS A 45 -7.90 3.08 10.91
CA LYS A 45 -9.20 3.54 11.45
C LYS A 45 -9.10 4.51 12.64
N LYS A 46 -7.98 4.48 13.38
CA LYS A 46 -7.75 5.39 14.52
C LYS A 46 -7.12 6.72 14.11
N LEU A 47 -6.84 6.91 12.84
CA LEU A 47 -6.37 8.16 12.26
C LEU A 47 -7.51 8.83 11.52
N ASP A 48 -7.57 10.15 11.62
CA ASP A 48 -8.39 10.97 10.71
C ASP A 48 -7.66 11.03 9.36
N ILE A 49 -7.95 10.07 8.49
CA ILE A 49 -7.21 9.85 7.25
C ILE A 49 -8.15 9.74 6.05
N GLU A 50 -7.87 10.49 5.01
CA GLU A 50 -8.54 10.37 3.71
C GLU A 50 -7.84 9.29 2.86
N ILE A 51 -8.63 8.46 2.16
CA ILE A 51 -8.09 7.34 1.38
C ILE A 51 -8.12 7.68 -0.10
N ILE A 52 -6.96 7.51 -0.74
CA ILE A 52 -6.78 7.70 -2.19
C ILE A 52 -6.46 6.33 -2.81
N ILE A 53 -7.29 5.91 -3.75
CA ILE A 53 -7.14 4.64 -4.46
C ILE A 53 -6.75 4.92 -5.91
N ILE A 54 -5.62 4.37 -6.33
CA ILE A 54 -5.11 4.48 -7.70
C ILE A 54 -5.26 3.12 -8.38
N ALA A 55 -6.19 3.01 -9.32
CA ALA A 55 -6.48 1.74 -9.98
C ALA A 55 -6.96 1.94 -11.42
N ASN A 56 -7.01 0.85 -12.19
CA ASN A 56 -7.78 0.82 -13.42
C ASN A 56 -9.22 0.38 -13.11
N PHE A 57 -10.11 1.34 -12.97
CA PHE A 57 -11.51 1.06 -12.61
C PHE A 57 -12.30 0.37 -13.72
N LYS A 58 -11.81 0.38 -14.96
CA LYS A 58 -12.41 -0.36 -16.09
C LYS A 58 -12.21 -1.87 -15.96
N THR A 59 -11.12 -2.30 -15.31
CA THR A 59 -10.84 -3.71 -15.09
C THR A 59 -11.38 -4.24 -13.76
N LEU A 60 -11.78 -3.36 -12.84
CA LEU A 60 -12.48 -3.76 -11.63
C LEU A 60 -13.95 -4.09 -11.95
N ASN A 61 -14.43 -5.17 -11.39
CA ASN A 61 -15.83 -5.55 -11.54
C ASN A 61 -16.74 -4.49 -10.87
N ASN A 62 -17.99 -4.40 -11.36
CA ASN A 62 -18.96 -3.39 -10.92
C ASN A 62 -19.24 -3.42 -9.41
N ARG A 63 -19.14 -4.60 -8.74
CA ARG A 63 -19.34 -4.74 -7.31
C ARG A 63 -18.27 -3.97 -6.54
N TYR A 64 -17.00 -4.10 -6.92
CA TYR A 64 -15.89 -3.41 -6.25
C TYR A 64 -15.89 -1.91 -6.55
N ASN A 65 -16.22 -1.53 -7.78
CA ASN A 65 -16.38 -0.12 -8.13
C ASN A 65 -17.47 0.56 -7.29
N LYS A 66 -18.63 -0.09 -7.11
CA LYS A 66 -19.70 0.42 -6.24
C LYS A 66 -19.26 0.51 -4.78
N TYR A 67 -18.58 -0.52 -4.29
CA TYR A 67 -18.05 -0.54 -2.92
C TYR A 67 -17.11 0.64 -2.65
N LEU A 68 -16.13 0.86 -3.53
CA LEU A 68 -15.16 1.95 -3.38
C LEU A 68 -15.81 3.32 -3.45
N LYS A 69 -16.76 3.53 -4.36
CA LYS A 69 -17.51 4.78 -4.48
C LYS A 69 -18.37 5.08 -3.24
N LYS A 70 -19.02 4.06 -2.67
CA LYS A 70 -19.89 4.22 -1.49
C LYS A 70 -19.12 4.71 -0.25
N ASN A 71 -17.85 4.36 -0.13
CA ASN A 71 -17.03 4.70 1.04
C ASN A 71 -16.34 6.08 0.95
N ASN A 72 -16.75 6.92 0.01
CA ASN A 72 -16.26 8.29 -0.16
C ASN A 72 -14.72 8.42 -0.29
N HIS A 73 -14.09 7.43 -0.94
CA HIS A 73 -12.67 7.46 -1.23
C HIS A 73 -12.36 8.33 -2.46
N HIS A 74 -11.19 8.95 -2.48
CA HIS A 74 -10.68 9.58 -3.70
C HIS A 74 -10.24 8.50 -4.69
N LEU A 75 -10.84 8.47 -5.89
CA LEU A 75 -10.57 7.47 -6.90
C LEU A 75 -9.81 8.08 -8.07
N ILE A 76 -8.60 7.60 -8.32
CA ILE A 76 -7.75 8.04 -9.44
C ILE A 76 -7.67 6.89 -10.46
N ASP A 77 -8.32 7.08 -11.61
CA ASP A 77 -8.27 6.11 -12.72
C ASP A 77 -6.97 6.22 -13.49
N ILE A 78 -6.30 5.09 -13.69
CA ILE A 78 -5.09 4.96 -14.50
C ILE A 78 -5.20 3.75 -15.42
N LYS A 79 -4.41 3.72 -16.49
CA LYS A 79 -4.28 2.53 -17.34
C LYS A 79 -3.56 1.41 -16.59
N SER A 80 -4.00 0.16 -16.76
CA SER A 80 -3.29 -1.01 -16.23
C SER A 80 -1.87 -1.11 -16.77
N HIS A 81 -0.95 -1.55 -15.92
CA HIS A 81 0.46 -1.72 -16.28
C HIS A 81 1.13 -2.83 -15.46
N LYS A 82 2.36 -3.21 -15.84
CA LYS A 82 3.20 -4.21 -15.17
C LYS A 82 4.47 -3.60 -14.53
N LYS A 83 4.54 -2.28 -14.39
CA LYS A 83 5.75 -1.54 -13.97
C LYS A 83 5.84 -1.27 -12.47
N GLY A 84 5.00 -1.95 -11.67
CA GLY A 84 5.02 -1.84 -10.21
C GLY A 84 4.30 -0.59 -9.65
N PRO A 85 4.18 -0.52 -8.31
CA PRO A 85 3.34 0.49 -7.64
C PRO A 85 3.86 1.92 -7.77
N VAL A 86 5.18 2.12 -7.84
CA VAL A 86 5.77 3.45 -8.04
C VAL A 86 5.31 4.06 -9.37
N TYR A 87 5.17 3.24 -10.41
CA TYR A 87 4.66 3.71 -11.68
C TYR A 87 3.18 4.11 -11.62
N SER A 88 2.38 3.46 -10.78
CA SER A 88 1.00 3.91 -10.49
C SER A 88 0.98 5.32 -9.89
N LEU A 89 1.87 5.61 -8.94
CA LEU A 89 2.01 6.95 -8.35
C LEU A 89 2.44 7.97 -9.40
N PHE A 90 3.39 7.61 -10.25
CA PHE A 90 3.84 8.48 -11.36
C PHE A 90 2.69 8.83 -12.31
N LEU A 91 1.89 7.85 -12.72
CA LEU A 91 0.72 8.11 -13.58
C LEU A 91 -0.35 8.98 -12.90
N ALA A 92 -0.50 8.86 -11.59
CA ALA A 92 -1.48 9.61 -10.79
C ALA A 92 -0.97 10.98 -10.32
N GLN A 93 0.30 11.34 -10.53
CA GLN A 93 0.97 12.49 -9.89
C GLN A 93 0.23 13.82 -10.04
N LYS A 94 -0.35 14.10 -11.21
CA LYS A 94 -1.10 15.35 -11.45
C LYS A 94 -2.31 15.44 -10.53
N LYS A 95 -3.13 14.39 -10.48
CA LYS A 95 -4.32 14.34 -9.62
C LYS A 95 -3.97 14.29 -8.13
N LEU A 96 -2.88 13.61 -7.77
CA LEU A 96 -2.39 13.61 -6.39
C LEU A 96 -2.05 15.03 -5.92
N ARG A 97 -1.39 15.86 -6.74
CA ARG A 97 -1.09 17.26 -6.42
C ARG A 97 -2.33 18.16 -6.33
N GLU A 98 -3.43 17.80 -6.98
CA GLU A 98 -4.69 18.50 -6.87
C GLU A 98 -5.38 18.20 -5.51
N ILE A 99 -5.25 16.97 -5.01
CA ILE A 99 -5.87 16.49 -3.77
C ILE A 99 -5.01 16.83 -2.55
N ILE A 100 -3.71 16.51 -2.60
CA ILE A 100 -2.78 16.63 -1.48
C ILE A 100 -2.06 17.97 -1.59
N LYS A 101 -2.10 18.76 -0.53
CA LYS A 101 -1.38 20.04 -0.44
C LYS A 101 -0.03 19.87 0.25
N ASP A 102 0.81 20.89 0.16
CA ASP A 102 2.09 20.90 0.84
C ASP A 102 1.91 20.75 2.36
N ASN A 103 2.87 20.06 2.98
CA ASN A 103 2.92 19.79 4.43
C ASN A 103 1.85 18.82 4.96
N GLU A 104 1.08 18.15 4.12
CA GLU A 104 0.17 17.08 4.55
C GLU A 104 0.90 15.74 4.71
N GLN A 105 0.41 14.91 5.61
CA GLN A 105 1.00 13.60 5.91
C GLN A 105 0.52 12.55 4.91
N ILE A 106 1.46 11.80 4.34
CA ILE A 106 1.15 10.76 3.36
C ILE A 106 1.63 9.41 3.88
N PHE A 107 0.72 8.44 3.90
CA PHE A 107 1.00 7.02 4.05
C PHE A 107 0.83 6.34 2.70
N ILE A 108 1.72 5.41 2.37
CA ILE A 108 1.60 4.56 1.18
C ILE A 108 1.58 3.11 1.64
N SER A 109 0.55 2.37 1.25
CA SER A 109 0.41 0.96 1.54
C SER A 109 0.13 0.14 0.30
N TYR A 110 0.77 -1.02 0.21
CA TYR A 110 0.50 -1.99 -0.85
C TYR A 110 -0.62 -2.96 -0.44
N THR A 111 -1.21 -3.63 -1.42
CA THR A 111 -2.32 -4.57 -1.23
C THR A 111 -1.88 -6.02 -1.04
N ASP A 112 -0.67 -6.25 -0.58
CA ASP A 112 -0.10 -7.58 -0.34
C ASP A 112 0.57 -7.73 1.02
N ILE A 113 0.54 -6.68 1.82
CA ILE A 113 1.10 -6.67 3.16
C ILE A 113 -0.01 -6.32 4.14
N ASN A 114 -0.19 -7.18 5.13
CA ASN A 114 -1.03 -6.88 6.30
C ASN A 114 -0.14 -6.87 7.54
N TRP A 115 -0.40 -5.93 8.45
CA TRP A 115 0.39 -5.76 9.68
C TRP A 115 -0.50 -5.27 10.82
N SER A 116 0.03 -5.34 12.01
CA SER A 116 -0.55 -4.69 13.19
C SER A 116 0.47 -3.73 13.78
N TRP A 117 0.05 -2.57 14.19
CA TRP A 117 0.90 -1.57 14.80
C TRP A 117 0.26 -0.84 15.98
N ASN A 118 1.11 -0.31 16.86
CA ASN A 118 0.65 0.65 17.86
C ASN A 118 0.66 2.05 17.23
N ILE A 119 -0.53 2.55 16.89
CA ILE A 119 -0.69 3.83 16.19
C ILE A 119 -0.11 5.03 16.95
N ASN A 120 -0.08 4.98 18.29
CA ASN A 120 0.52 6.04 19.11
C ASN A 120 2.04 6.10 18.92
N HIS A 121 2.70 4.95 18.75
CA HIS A 121 4.11 4.90 18.42
C HIS A 121 4.36 5.45 17.02
N VAL A 122 3.56 5.06 16.04
CA VAL A 122 3.67 5.56 14.66
C VAL A 122 3.54 7.07 14.64
N ASN A 123 2.50 7.64 15.23
CA ASN A 123 2.28 9.08 15.29
C ASN A 123 3.45 9.84 15.90
N ARG A 124 4.05 9.30 16.96
CA ARG A 124 5.24 9.90 17.60
C ARG A 124 6.45 9.87 16.67
N PHE A 125 6.64 8.78 15.93
CA PHE A 125 7.75 8.63 14.99
C PHE A 125 7.63 9.54 13.76
N VAL A 126 6.42 9.68 13.21
CA VAL A 126 6.18 10.38 11.93
C VAL A 126 6.16 11.89 12.12
N LYS A 127 5.72 12.38 13.28
CA LYS A 127 5.48 13.81 13.56
C LYS A 127 6.65 14.75 13.23
N ASN A 128 7.89 14.25 13.31
CA ASN A 128 9.11 15.06 13.11
C ASN A 128 10.03 14.50 12.01
N LYS A 129 9.53 13.58 11.17
CA LYS A 129 10.34 12.95 10.13
C LYS A 129 9.81 13.29 8.74
N LYS A 130 10.71 13.55 7.80
CA LYS A 130 10.34 13.81 6.41
C LYS A 130 9.91 12.54 5.69
N ILE A 131 10.61 11.43 5.92
CA ILE A 131 10.34 10.11 5.32
C ILE A 131 10.56 9.05 6.39
N VAL A 132 9.59 8.12 6.51
CA VAL A 132 9.65 6.96 7.39
C VAL A 132 9.33 5.72 6.57
N ILE A 133 10.19 4.71 6.65
CA ILE A 133 9.96 3.39 6.06
C ILE A 133 9.82 2.41 7.22
N PHE A 134 8.70 1.69 7.24
CA PHE A 134 8.47 0.63 8.22
C PHE A 134 9.13 -0.65 7.73
N THR A 135 9.99 -1.21 8.57
CA THR A 135 10.74 -2.43 8.28
C THR A 135 10.50 -3.44 9.39
N HIS A 136 10.75 -4.69 9.08
CA HIS A 136 10.75 -5.78 10.04
C HIS A 136 12.20 -6.17 10.34
N GLU A 137 12.55 -6.31 11.61
CA GLU A 137 13.84 -6.86 12.06
C GLU A 137 13.69 -8.35 12.38
N ASN A 138 14.77 -9.06 12.25
CA ASN A 138 14.88 -10.50 12.52
C ASN A 138 14.18 -11.40 11.47
N PHE A 139 14.29 -12.72 11.71
CA PHE A 139 13.71 -13.73 10.87
C PHE A 139 12.18 -13.65 10.88
N HIS A 140 11.59 -13.65 9.70
CA HIS A 140 10.14 -13.76 9.53
C HIS A 140 9.83 -15.09 8.83
N PRO A 141 8.82 -15.87 9.24
CA PRO A 141 8.52 -17.19 8.67
C PRO A 141 8.28 -17.20 7.15
N HIS A 142 7.90 -16.06 6.57
CA HIS A 142 7.70 -15.91 5.14
C HIS A 142 8.97 -15.47 4.37
N LEU A 143 10.07 -15.21 5.08
CA LEU A 143 11.36 -14.91 4.47
C LEU A 143 12.13 -16.22 4.32
N GLU A 144 12.10 -16.80 3.14
CA GLU A 144 12.99 -17.89 2.76
C GLU A 144 14.41 -17.37 2.55
N ILE A 145 15.42 -18.21 2.78
CA ILE A 145 16.84 -17.86 2.62
C ILE A 145 17.15 -17.31 1.21
N ASN A 146 16.37 -17.72 0.21
CA ASN A 146 16.45 -17.24 -1.18
C ASN A 146 15.31 -16.30 -1.55
N SER A 147 14.68 -15.62 -0.57
CA SER A 147 13.54 -14.78 -0.85
C SER A 147 13.92 -13.56 -1.71
N LYS A 148 13.07 -13.26 -2.67
CA LYS A 148 13.17 -12.03 -3.49
C LYS A 148 12.67 -10.81 -2.71
N SER A 149 12.98 -10.73 -1.43
CA SER A 149 12.58 -9.63 -0.55
C SER A 149 13.52 -8.45 -0.68
N ASP A 150 13.03 -7.28 -0.38
CA ASP A 150 13.83 -6.08 -0.31
C ASP A 150 14.39 -5.94 1.10
N PHE A 151 15.67 -5.59 1.21
CA PHE A 151 16.37 -5.44 2.49
C PHE A 151 16.87 -4.03 2.66
N CYS A 152 16.96 -3.61 3.90
CA CYS A 152 17.66 -2.37 4.25
C CYS A 152 18.63 -2.58 5.40
N THR A 153 19.73 -1.84 5.39
CA THR A 153 20.63 -1.75 6.54
C THR A 153 20.37 -0.45 7.27
N THR A 154 20.34 -0.50 8.60
CA THR A 154 20.07 0.66 9.44
C THR A 154 21.24 0.95 10.40
N ARG A 155 21.42 2.22 10.74
CA ARG A 155 22.30 2.66 11.83
C ARG A 155 21.61 3.76 12.62
N LYS A 156 21.39 3.55 13.91
CA LYS A 156 20.65 4.48 14.80
C LYS A 156 19.28 4.85 14.21
N ASN A 157 18.52 3.85 13.75
CA ASN A 157 17.20 3.99 13.12
C ASN A 157 17.20 4.84 11.82
N LEU A 158 18.35 5.04 11.19
CA LEU A 158 18.46 5.68 9.89
C LEU A 158 18.82 4.62 8.84
N ILE A 159 18.06 4.61 7.76
CA ILE A 159 18.35 3.73 6.63
C ILE A 159 19.65 4.19 5.97
N LYS A 160 20.59 3.27 5.80
CA LYS A 160 21.87 3.51 5.11
C LYS A 160 21.85 2.99 3.69
N ASN A 161 21.35 1.79 3.50
CA ASN A 161 21.24 1.18 2.18
C ASN A 161 19.90 0.47 2.04
N ILE A 162 19.40 0.43 0.81
CA ILE A 162 18.25 -0.39 0.40
C ILE A 162 18.74 -1.28 -0.73
N SER A 163 18.44 -2.56 -0.66
CA SER A 163 18.77 -3.53 -1.71
C SER A 163 17.51 -4.27 -2.12
N GLU A 164 17.22 -4.23 -3.41
CA GLU A 164 16.09 -4.92 -4.01
C GLU A 164 16.54 -6.31 -4.47
N LYS A 165 15.86 -7.37 -3.99
CA LYS A 165 15.99 -8.76 -4.49
C LYS A 165 17.43 -9.31 -4.55
N LYS A 166 18.30 -8.84 -3.71
CA LYS A 166 19.65 -9.39 -3.55
C LYS A 166 19.72 -10.26 -2.31
N ASN A 167 20.31 -11.46 -2.45
CA ASN A 167 20.66 -12.25 -1.30
C ASN A 167 21.78 -11.53 -0.54
N TYR A 168 21.55 -11.17 0.71
CA TYR A 168 22.61 -10.85 1.65
C TYR A 168 23.07 -12.18 2.27
N ILE A 169 24.24 -12.61 1.86
CA ILE A 169 25.01 -13.63 2.56
C ILE A 169 25.91 -12.90 3.56
#